data_a395fffd59b0dbc7d1f1d53d78459c0a
#
_entry.id   a395fffd59b0dbc7d1f1d53d78459c0a
#
_cell.length_a   1.000
_cell.length_b   1.000
_cell.length_c   1.000
_cell.angle_alpha   90.00
_cell.angle_beta   90.00
_cell.angle_gamma   90.00
#
_symmetry.space_group_name_H-M   'P 1'
#
loop_
_entity.id
_entity.type
_entity.pdbx_description
1 polymer ?
#
loop_
_entity_poly.entity_id
_entity_poly.type
_entity_poly.pdbx_seq_one_letter_code
_entity_poly.pdbx_strand_id
1 'polypeptide(L)'
;MTRARSHRWWGLAAGALIAAACATTGRDGLDVARLPAEIRPDYALFARRCSKCHQLARPLGSGIHDDATWAAYVERMRRQPSSGISQADTRPILRFLHYYSFFYLAVAPQDAGRE
;
A
#
# COMPACT_ATOMS: atom_id res chain seq x y z
N MET A 1 -66.46 -11.22 29.29
CA MET A 1 -65.14 -11.00 29.98
C MET A 1 -64.08 -11.76 29.22
N THR A 2 -63.44 -11.09 28.31
CA THR A 2 -62.29 -11.61 27.54
C THR A 2 -61.22 -10.55 27.47
N ARG A 3 -60.14 -10.79 28.20
CA ARG A 3 -58.98 -9.91 28.25
C ARG A 3 -58.20 -9.99 26.93
N ALA A 4 -58.19 -8.90 26.20
CA ALA A 4 -57.28 -8.73 25.07
C ALA A 4 -55.83 -8.63 25.56
N ARG A 5 -54.98 -9.58 25.19
CA ARG A 5 -53.53 -9.50 25.37
C ARG A 5 -52.95 -8.68 24.24
N SER A 6 -52.48 -7.51 24.59
CA SER A 6 -51.69 -6.67 23.69
C SER A 6 -50.31 -7.28 23.54
N HIS A 7 -50.00 -7.81 22.35
CA HIS A 7 -48.67 -8.21 22.00
C HIS A 7 -47.87 -6.94 21.63
N ARG A 8 -47.07 -6.52 22.59
CA ARG A 8 -46.03 -5.47 22.32
C ARG A 8 -44.97 -6.07 21.41
N TRP A 9 -45.00 -5.67 20.16
CA TRP A 9 -43.93 -5.96 19.20
C TRP A 9 -42.73 -5.12 19.59
N TRP A 10 -41.74 -5.81 20.10
CA TRP A 10 -40.42 -5.19 20.31
C TRP A 10 -39.73 -5.11 18.95
N GLY A 11 -39.63 -3.90 18.44
CA GLY A 11 -38.88 -3.63 17.24
C GLY A 11 -37.42 -4.00 17.46
N LEU A 12 -36.96 -4.97 16.70
CA LEU A 12 -35.56 -5.27 16.55
C LEU A 12 -34.91 -4.10 15.80
N ALA A 13 -34.26 -3.22 16.54
CA ALA A 13 -33.37 -2.25 15.96
C ALA A 13 -32.20 -2.99 15.31
N ALA A 14 -32.25 -3.10 13.99
CA ALA A 14 -31.12 -3.56 13.20
C ALA A 14 -30.00 -2.55 13.35
N GLY A 15 -29.04 -2.83 14.23
CA GLY A 15 -27.81 -2.08 14.33
C GLY A 15 -27.03 -2.28 13.04
N ALA A 16 -26.94 -1.22 12.23
CA ALA A 16 -26.03 -1.19 11.10
C ALA A 16 -24.60 -1.26 11.65
N LEU A 17 -23.97 -2.41 11.51
CA LEU A 17 -22.53 -2.57 11.68
C LEU A 17 -21.86 -1.77 10.56
N ILE A 18 -21.49 -0.55 10.88
CA ILE A 18 -20.54 0.21 10.04
C ILE A 18 -19.22 -0.52 10.19
N ALA A 19 -18.89 -1.37 9.21
CA ALA A 19 -17.55 -1.88 9.07
C ALA A 19 -16.66 -0.66 8.75
N ALA A 20 -15.96 -0.16 9.77
CA ALA A 20 -14.88 0.77 9.54
C ALA A 20 -13.86 0.04 8.68
N ALA A 21 -13.80 0.38 7.39
CA ALA A 21 -12.71 -0.02 6.53
C ALA A 21 -11.47 0.61 7.13
N CYS A 22 -10.69 -0.17 7.88
CA CYS A 22 -9.34 0.21 8.25
C CYS A 22 -8.61 0.45 6.94
N ALA A 23 -8.32 1.72 6.64
CA ALA A 23 -7.36 2.05 5.60
C ALA A 23 -6.07 1.34 6.00
N THR A 24 -5.74 0.25 5.32
CA THR A 24 -4.51 -0.48 5.54
C THR A 24 -3.39 0.35 4.94
N THR A 25 -2.92 1.31 5.73
CA THR A 25 -1.57 1.83 5.52
C THR A 25 -0.67 0.61 5.64
N GLY A 26 -0.04 0.20 4.55
CA GLY A 26 0.87 -0.93 4.57
C GLY A 26 1.94 -0.70 5.63
N ARG A 27 2.58 -1.76 6.15
CA ARG A 27 3.66 -1.68 7.16
C ARG A 27 4.83 -0.79 6.71
N ASP A 28 4.89 -0.43 5.45
CA ASP A 28 5.85 0.46 4.81
C ASP A 28 5.45 1.95 4.86
N GLY A 29 4.27 2.28 5.44
CA GLY A 29 3.76 3.65 5.51
C GLY A 29 3.16 4.16 4.20
N LEU A 30 3.06 3.32 3.14
CA LEU A 30 2.48 3.71 1.87
C LEU A 30 0.97 3.43 1.84
N ASP A 31 0.19 4.45 1.51
CA ASP A 31 -1.25 4.32 1.30
C ASP A 31 -1.54 3.97 -0.16
N VAL A 32 -1.90 2.71 -0.41
CA VAL A 32 -2.19 2.20 -1.76
C VAL A 32 -3.39 2.92 -2.40
N ALA A 33 -4.34 3.41 -1.61
CA ALA A 33 -5.49 4.13 -2.14
C ALA A 33 -5.11 5.45 -2.81
N ARG A 34 -3.97 6.04 -2.44
CA ARG A 34 -3.41 7.25 -3.04
C ARG A 34 -2.66 6.99 -4.35
N LEU A 35 -2.38 5.74 -4.68
CA LEU A 35 -1.75 5.42 -5.95
C LEU A 35 -2.79 5.45 -7.08
N PRO A 36 -2.44 6.02 -8.25
CA PRO A 36 -3.25 5.88 -9.46
C PRO A 36 -3.51 4.41 -9.79
N ALA A 37 -4.67 4.13 -10.37
CA ALA A 37 -5.08 2.76 -10.68
C ALA A 37 -4.05 2.02 -11.56
N GLU A 38 -3.42 2.73 -12.49
CA GLU A 38 -2.39 2.22 -13.40
C GLU A 38 -1.05 1.89 -12.70
N ILE A 39 -0.76 2.50 -11.55
CA ILE A 39 0.47 2.28 -10.77
C ILE A 39 0.30 1.18 -9.73
N ARG A 40 -0.91 0.88 -9.31
CA ARG A 40 -1.17 -0.15 -8.28
C ARG A 40 -0.64 -1.54 -8.63
N PRO A 41 -0.76 -2.05 -9.88
CA PRO A 41 -0.16 -3.32 -10.25
C PRO A 41 1.36 -3.32 -10.14
N ASP A 42 2.02 -2.21 -10.48
CA ASP A 42 3.47 -2.06 -10.38
C ASP A 42 3.93 -2.05 -8.93
N TYR A 43 3.20 -1.34 -8.06
CA TYR A 43 3.43 -1.40 -6.62
C TYR A 43 3.25 -2.81 -6.06
N ALA A 44 2.20 -3.53 -6.48
CA ALA A 44 1.97 -4.89 -6.02
C ALA A 44 3.12 -5.83 -6.41
N LEU A 45 3.68 -5.66 -7.60
CA LEU A 45 4.86 -6.40 -8.05
C LEU A 45 6.10 -6.02 -7.23
N PHE A 46 6.37 -4.73 -7.07
CA PHE A 46 7.44 -4.21 -6.22
C PHE A 46 7.34 -4.80 -4.80
N ALA A 47 6.17 -4.69 -4.16
CA ALA A 47 5.95 -5.19 -2.82
C ALA A 47 6.21 -6.69 -2.71
N ARG A 48 5.74 -7.48 -3.66
CA ARG A 48 5.91 -8.93 -3.68
C ARG A 48 7.37 -9.34 -3.88
N ARG A 49 8.11 -8.64 -4.74
CA ARG A 49 9.51 -8.98 -5.04
C ARG A 49 10.47 -8.47 -3.99
N CYS A 50 10.30 -7.23 -3.54
CA CYS A 50 11.26 -6.57 -2.66
C CYS A 50 11.08 -6.92 -1.17
N SER A 51 9.92 -7.42 -0.76
CA SER A 51 9.65 -7.80 0.64
C SER A 51 10.24 -9.16 1.04
N LYS A 52 10.81 -9.91 0.11
CA LYS A 52 11.34 -11.25 0.39
C LYS A 52 12.51 -11.27 1.37
N CYS A 53 13.36 -10.26 1.35
CA CYS A 53 14.62 -10.23 2.11
C CYS A 53 14.66 -9.12 3.16
N HIS A 54 13.87 -8.06 3.01
CA HIS A 54 13.85 -6.90 3.92
C HIS A 54 12.50 -6.19 3.85
N GLN A 55 12.26 -5.29 4.80
CA GLN A 55 11.05 -4.46 4.80
C GLN A 55 11.08 -3.45 3.64
N LEU A 56 9.91 -3.12 3.09
CA LEU A 56 9.75 -2.14 2.00
C LEU A 56 10.11 -0.72 2.44
N ALA A 57 10.08 -0.43 3.73
CA ALA A 57 10.57 0.84 4.28
C ALA A 57 12.04 1.10 3.93
N ARG A 58 12.84 0.05 3.69
CA ARG A 58 14.26 0.20 3.31
C ARG A 58 14.43 0.91 1.95
N PRO A 59 13.88 0.42 0.83
CA PRO A 59 13.94 1.15 -0.43
C PRO A 59 13.12 2.46 -0.39
N LEU A 60 11.92 2.45 0.17
CA LEU A 60 11.05 3.62 0.18
C LEU A 60 11.60 4.77 1.04
N GLY A 61 12.35 4.48 2.08
CA GLY A 61 13.04 5.45 2.93
C GLY A 61 14.49 5.75 2.51
N SER A 62 14.94 5.27 1.36
CA SER A 62 16.34 5.38 0.93
C SER A 62 16.80 6.79 0.56
N GLY A 63 15.86 7.70 0.28
CA GLY A 63 16.18 9.04 -0.22
C GLY A 63 16.60 9.08 -1.68
N ILE A 64 16.42 8.01 -2.44
CA ILE A 64 16.71 7.98 -3.88
C ILE A 64 15.65 8.80 -4.61
N HIS A 65 16.07 9.77 -5.42
CA HIS A 65 15.19 10.69 -6.13
C HIS A 65 15.49 10.79 -7.65
N ASP A 66 16.29 9.87 -8.19
CA ASP A 66 16.61 9.85 -9.61
C ASP A 66 16.52 8.44 -10.21
N ASP A 67 16.16 8.38 -11.49
CA ASP A 67 15.90 7.12 -12.19
C ASP A 67 17.16 6.27 -12.39
N ALA A 68 18.31 6.90 -12.57
CA ALA A 68 19.59 6.19 -12.80
C ALA A 68 20.00 5.43 -11.53
N THR A 69 19.87 6.08 -10.37
CA THR A 69 20.15 5.46 -9.07
C THR A 69 19.13 4.34 -8.77
N TRP A 70 17.85 4.55 -9.09
CA TRP A 70 16.84 3.48 -8.98
C TRP A 70 17.14 2.29 -9.88
N ALA A 71 17.55 2.52 -11.14
CA ALA A 71 17.92 1.45 -12.05
C ALA A 71 19.10 0.63 -11.51
N ALA A 72 20.13 1.29 -11.00
CA ALA A 72 21.28 0.63 -10.38
C ALA A 72 20.88 -0.14 -9.10
N TYR A 73 19.98 0.43 -8.29
CA TYR A 73 19.46 -0.23 -7.09
C TYR A 73 18.70 -1.50 -7.42
N VAL A 74 17.73 -1.43 -8.35
CA VAL A 74 16.91 -2.57 -8.76
C VAL A 74 17.77 -3.67 -9.38
N GLU A 75 18.75 -3.31 -10.23
CA GLU A 75 19.66 -4.27 -10.83
C GLU A 75 20.52 -4.97 -9.77
N ARG A 76 21.00 -4.26 -8.76
CA ARG A 76 21.74 -4.86 -7.65
C ARG A 76 20.85 -5.85 -6.87
N MET A 77 19.58 -5.49 -6.63
CA MET A 77 18.62 -6.41 -5.97
C MET A 77 18.31 -7.63 -6.84
N ARG A 78 18.15 -7.44 -8.14
CA ARG A 78 17.91 -8.54 -9.10
C ARG A 78 19.02 -9.57 -9.08
N ARG A 79 20.27 -9.15 -8.94
CA ARG A 79 21.45 -10.02 -8.90
C ARG A 79 21.64 -10.78 -7.59
N GLN A 80 20.88 -10.44 -6.55
CA GLN A 80 21.00 -11.16 -5.29
C GLN A 80 20.50 -12.60 -5.44
N PRO A 81 21.20 -13.60 -4.86
CA PRO A 81 20.74 -14.97 -4.85
C PRO A 81 19.29 -15.06 -4.37
N SER A 82 18.47 -15.83 -5.04
CA SER A 82 17.06 -16.06 -4.67
C SER A 82 16.17 -14.82 -4.66
N SER A 83 16.57 -13.72 -5.29
CA SER A 83 15.75 -12.49 -5.36
C SER A 83 14.40 -12.74 -6.03
N GLY A 84 14.39 -13.61 -7.05
CA GLY A 84 13.21 -13.91 -7.86
C GLY A 84 12.74 -12.73 -8.73
N ILE A 85 13.57 -11.66 -8.85
CA ILE A 85 13.30 -10.54 -9.74
C ILE A 85 13.78 -10.90 -11.14
N SER A 86 12.84 -11.06 -12.08
CA SER A 86 13.16 -11.30 -13.48
C SER A 86 13.54 -10.01 -14.21
N GLN A 87 14.13 -10.14 -15.40
CA GLN A 87 14.37 -8.98 -16.26
C GLN A 87 13.04 -8.27 -16.64
N ALA A 88 11.96 -9.03 -16.83
CA ALA A 88 10.65 -8.47 -17.14
C ALA A 88 10.04 -7.69 -15.96
N ASP A 89 10.39 -8.01 -14.71
CA ASP A 89 9.91 -7.32 -13.52
C ASP A 89 10.53 -5.92 -13.37
N THR A 90 11.69 -5.68 -13.97
CA THR A 90 12.44 -4.42 -13.74
C THR A 90 11.69 -3.19 -14.20
N ARG A 91 11.07 -3.22 -15.37
CA ARG A 91 10.36 -2.07 -15.94
C ARG A 91 9.15 -1.63 -15.08
N PRO A 92 8.22 -2.49 -14.71
CA PRO A 92 7.11 -2.08 -13.84
C PRO A 92 7.58 -1.67 -12.44
N ILE A 93 8.59 -2.33 -11.86
CA ILE A 93 9.16 -1.91 -10.57
C ILE A 93 9.74 -0.49 -10.67
N LEU A 94 10.52 -0.18 -11.71
CA LEU A 94 11.09 1.14 -11.93
C LEU A 94 10.02 2.20 -12.19
N ARG A 95 8.94 1.86 -12.89
CA ARG A 95 7.81 2.78 -13.11
C ARG A 95 7.14 3.17 -11.79
N PHE A 96 6.92 2.22 -10.88
CA PHE A 96 6.42 2.52 -9.55
C PHE A 96 7.40 3.40 -8.76
N LEU A 97 8.69 3.08 -8.74
CA LEU A 97 9.70 3.84 -7.99
C LEU A 97 9.88 5.25 -8.51
N HIS A 98 9.81 5.46 -9.84
CA HIS A 98 9.73 6.79 -10.45
C HIS A 98 8.51 7.55 -9.94
N TYR A 99 7.31 6.97 -10.05
CA TYR A 99 6.09 7.61 -9.54
C TYR A 99 6.20 7.95 -8.04
N TYR A 100 6.71 7.03 -7.24
CA TYR A 100 6.90 7.23 -5.81
C TYR A 100 7.79 8.44 -5.52
N SER A 101 8.95 8.53 -6.17
CA SER A 101 9.93 9.58 -5.90
C SER A 101 9.49 10.97 -6.36
N PHE A 102 8.84 11.06 -7.51
CA PHE A 102 8.53 12.35 -8.12
C PHE A 102 7.12 12.87 -7.82
N PHE A 103 6.18 11.97 -7.52
CA PHE A 103 4.77 12.35 -7.35
C PHE A 103 4.22 11.99 -5.97
N TYR A 104 4.42 10.77 -5.51
CA TYR A 104 3.83 10.33 -4.25
C TYR A 104 4.38 11.11 -3.06
N LEU A 105 5.70 11.25 -2.97
CA LEU A 105 6.36 12.00 -1.89
C LEU A 105 6.06 13.51 -1.96
N ALA A 106 5.92 14.08 -3.16
CA ALA A 106 5.60 15.49 -3.33
C ALA A 106 4.21 15.87 -2.79
N VAL A 107 3.27 14.92 -2.78
CA VAL A 107 1.88 15.11 -2.33
C VAL A 107 1.64 14.52 -0.93
N ALA A 108 2.61 13.81 -0.37
CA ALA A 108 2.51 13.28 0.98
C ALA A 108 2.38 14.44 1.99
N PRO A 109 1.45 14.37 2.97
CA PRO A 109 1.42 15.34 4.06
C PRO A 109 2.80 15.36 4.73
N GLN A 110 3.41 16.54 4.82
CA GLN A 110 4.74 16.75 5.43
C GLN A 110 4.71 16.54 6.96
N ASP A 111 3.56 16.15 7.51
CA ASP A 111 3.28 16.21 8.95
C ASP A 111 3.56 14.90 9.71
N ALA A 112 3.95 13.84 9.03
CA ALA A 112 4.19 12.52 9.66
C ALA A 112 5.58 12.37 10.32
N GLY A 113 6.36 13.43 10.43
CA GLY A 113 7.74 13.37 10.91
C GLY A 113 8.16 14.46 11.89
N ARG A 114 7.21 15.18 12.49
CA ARG A 114 7.49 16.18 13.54
C ARG A 114 6.79 15.81 14.85
N GLU A 115 7.29 14.81 15.48
CA GLU A 115 7.20 14.63 16.94
C GLU A 115 8.54 14.17 17.48
#